data_658ea33741c094b9bf6b5624f13215bf
#
_entry.id   658ea33741c094b9bf6b5624f13215bf
#
_cell.length_a   1.000
_cell.length_b   1.000
_cell.length_c   1.000
_cell.angle_alpha   90.00
_cell.angle_beta   90.00
_cell.angle_gamma   90.00
#
_symmetry.space_group_name_H-M   'P 1'
#
loop_
_entity.id
_entity.type
_entity.pdbx_description
1 polymer ?
#
loop_
_entity_poly.entity_id
_entity_poly.type
_entity_poly.pdbx_seq_one_letter_code
_entity_poly.pdbx_strand_id
1 'polypeptide(L)'
;LKDAITEMDIYSTPEPPKLDERRLAEELGVSRTPVREALSRLEQEGLVKNVPRRGTYVVRKTKEEILEVVCVWAALESMAARLATQNASEAEISKLRKMFASFDDKEEARAHIDEYSDTNIEFHKTIMALSKCALIQTMASNLFLHMRSIRVQAVKEHNRSDQSVIDHMRIIEALEQRDADKAERLVREHAMSLSKHIEEYARYLE
;
A
#
# COMPACT_ATOMS: atom_id res chain seq x y z
N LEU A 1 7.87 -3.57 -15.29
CA LEU A 1 6.45 -3.43 -15.64
C LEU A 1 5.55 -3.60 -14.41
N LYS A 2 5.77 -4.63 -13.57
CA LYS A 2 5.00 -4.81 -12.32
C LYS A 2 5.12 -3.58 -11.43
N ASP A 3 6.33 -3.10 -11.17
CA ASP A 3 6.58 -1.92 -10.35
C ASP A 3 5.87 -0.68 -10.89
N ALA A 4 5.93 -0.45 -12.21
CA ALA A 4 5.23 0.66 -12.84
C ALA A 4 3.71 0.59 -12.66
N ILE A 5 3.11 -0.61 -12.70
CA ILE A 5 1.68 -0.80 -12.45
C ILE A 5 1.34 -0.59 -10.97
N THR A 6 2.19 -1.07 -10.05
CA THR A 6 1.97 -0.90 -8.61
C THR A 6 2.08 0.55 -8.14
N GLU A 7 2.77 1.40 -8.90
CA GLU A 7 2.85 2.84 -8.63
C GLU A 7 1.69 3.65 -9.25
N MET A 8 0.82 3.04 -10.05
CA MET A 8 -0.34 3.74 -10.63
C MET A 8 -1.39 4.06 -9.56
N ASP A 9 -1.97 5.25 -9.65
CA ASP A 9 -3.23 5.57 -8.95
C ASP A 9 -4.40 5.06 -9.78
N ILE A 10 -4.83 3.83 -9.47
CA ILE A 10 -5.84 3.11 -10.27
C ILE A 10 -7.27 3.53 -9.97
N TYR A 11 -7.52 4.32 -8.91
CA TYR A 11 -8.85 4.78 -8.53
C TYR A 11 -9.09 6.27 -8.76
N SER A 12 -8.11 7.03 -9.27
CA SER A 12 -8.24 8.47 -9.55
C SER A 12 -9.10 8.82 -10.78
N THR A 13 -9.32 7.85 -11.66
CA THR A 13 -10.11 8.04 -12.90
C THR A 13 -11.36 7.18 -12.89
N PRO A 14 -12.44 7.51 -13.63
CA PRO A 14 -13.65 6.67 -13.67
C PRO A 14 -13.42 5.30 -14.29
N GLU A 15 -12.51 5.20 -15.26
CA GLU A 15 -12.23 3.94 -15.96
C GLU A 15 -10.88 3.34 -15.52
N PRO A 16 -10.77 1.98 -15.51
CA PRO A 16 -9.50 1.32 -15.21
C PRO A 16 -8.43 1.66 -16.26
N PRO A 17 -7.17 1.91 -15.83
CA PRO A 17 -6.08 2.22 -16.76
C PRO A 17 -5.89 1.12 -17.81
N LYS A 18 -5.85 1.54 -19.09
CA LYS A 18 -5.56 0.67 -20.20
C LYS A 18 -4.05 0.59 -20.45
N LEU A 19 -3.55 -0.62 -20.61
CA LEU A 19 -2.14 -0.89 -20.94
C LEU A 19 -2.01 -1.15 -22.45
N ASP A 20 -1.30 -0.27 -23.16
CA ASP A 20 -1.02 -0.41 -24.58
C ASP A 20 0.31 -1.16 -24.79
N GLU A 21 0.25 -2.38 -25.33
CA GLU A 21 1.42 -3.24 -25.57
C GLU A 21 2.47 -2.57 -26.45
N ARG A 22 2.04 -1.77 -27.43
CA ARG A 22 2.96 -1.12 -28.38
C ARG A 22 3.72 0.01 -27.66
N ARG A 23 3.00 0.86 -26.95
CA ARG A 23 3.57 1.95 -26.17
C ARG A 23 4.53 1.41 -25.10
N LEU A 24 4.12 0.36 -24.36
CA LEU A 24 4.98 -0.28 -23.37
C LEU A 24 6.26 -0.87 -24.00
N ALA A 25 6.17 -1.48 -25.19
CA ALA A 25 7.33 -1.99 -25.90
C ALA A 25 8.30 -0.88 -26.32
N GLU A 26 7.77 0.25 -26.81
CA GLU A 26 8.53 1.45 -27.16
C GLU A 26 9.22 2.06 -25.93
N GLU A 27 8.50 2.27 -24.82
CA GLU A 27 9.01 2.85 -23.57
C GLU A 27 10.10 1.98 -22.91
N LEU A 28 9.97 0.65 -22.98
CA LEU A 28 10.90 -0.31 -22.41
C LEU A 28 12.06 -0.67 -23.36
N GLY A 29 12.05 -0.22 -24.61
CA GLY A 29 13.09 -0.53 -25.60
C GLY A 29 13.15 -2.03 -25.98
N VAL A 30 12.02 -2.75 -25.94
CA VAL A 30 11.94 -4.18 -26.23
C VAL A 30 10.90 -4.49 -27.33
N SER A 31 10.90 -5.71 -27.84
CA SER A 31 9.85 -6.16 -28.77
C SER A 31 8.52 -6.42 -28.00
N ARG A 32 7.41 -6.56 -28.75
CA ARG A 32 6.08 -6.79 -28.15
C ARG A 32 5.94 -8.17 -27.48
N THR A 33 6.72 -9.16 -27.91
CA THR A 33 6.62 -10.52 -27.35
C THR A 33 6.89 -10.58 -25.84
N PRO A 34 8.03 -10.10 -25.32
CA PRO A 34 8.29 -10.10 -23.87
C PRO A 34 7.27 -9.25 -23.09
N VAL A 35 6.71 -8.18 -23.70
CA VAL A 35 5.63 -7.39 -23.06
C VAL A 35 4.37 -8.24 -22.88
N ARG A 36 3.95 -8.99 -23.90
CA ARG A 36 2.80 -9.90 -23.81
C ARG A 36 3.00 -11.00 -22.77
N GLU A 37 4.18 -11.59 -22.73
CA GLU A 37 4.52 -12.59 -21.71
C GLU A 37 4.45 -12.01 -20.30
N ALA A 38 4.99 -10.80 -20.10
CA ALA A 38 4.90 -10.10 -18.82
C ALA A 38 3.45 -9.78 -18.45
N LEU A 39 2.63 -9.28 -19.39
CA LEU A 39 1.22 -9.01 -19.15
C LEU A 39 0.43 -10.29 -18.84
N SER A 40 0.73 -11.41 -19.51
CA SER A 40 0.10 -12.70 -19.21
C SER A 40 0.43 -13.19 -17.79
N ARG A 41 1.66 -12.99 -17.31
CA ARG A 41 2.03 -13.29 -15.91
C ARG A 41 1.31 -12.39 -14.92
N LEU A 42 1.20 -11.10 -15.22
CA LEU A 42 0.47 -10.15 -14.39
C LEU A 42 -1.03 -10.45 -14.34
N GLU A 43 -1.59 -11.02 -15.43
CA GLU A 43 -2.98 -11.51 -15.46
C GLU A 43 -3.16 -12.72 -14.53
N GLN A 44 -2.20 -13.67 -14.52
CA GLN A 44 -2.21 -14.79 -13.58
C GLN A 44 -2.08 -14.34 -12.11
N GLU A 45 -1.37 -13.23 -11.86
CA GLU A 45 -1.26 -12.59 -10.55
C GLU A 45 -2.50 -11.74 -10.17
N GLY A 46 -3.46 -11.58 -11.10
CA GLY A 46 -4.69 -10.81 -10.88
C GLY A 46 -4.50 -9.29 -10.90
N LEU A 47 -3.35 -8.79 -11.37
CA LEU A 47 -3.06 -7.35 -11.44
C LEU A 47 -3.60 -6.68 -12.71
N VAL A 48 -3.74 -7.45 -13.79
CA VAL A 48 -4.32 -6.98 -15.05
C VAL A 48 -5.34 -7.98 -15.58
N LYS A 49 -6.19 -7.53 -16.49
CA LYS A 49 -7.19 -8.36 -17.18
C LYS A 49 -7.15 -8.09 -18.67
N ASN A 50 -7.01 -9.14 -19.47
CA ASN A 50 -7.13 -9.04 -20.91
C ASN A 50 -8.61 -9.15 -21.33
N VAL A 51 -9.14 -8.10 -21.94
CA VAL A 51 -10.51 -8.05 -22.46
C VAL A 51 -10.46 -8.26 -23.98
N PRO A 52 -11.03 -9.35 -24.51
CA PRO A 52 -10.99 -9.65 -25.92
C PRO A 52 -11.43 -8.47 -26.80
N ARG A 53 -10.65 -8.13 -27.81
CA ARG A 53 -10.84 -7.01 -28.76
C ARG A 53 -10.78 -5.59 -28.13
N ARG A 54 -10.64 -5.46 -26.79
CA ARG A 54 -10.56 -4.18 -26.11
C ARG A 54 -9.16 -3.85 -25.58
N GLY A 55 -8.37 -4.90 -25.25
CA GLY A 55 -7.01 -4.79 -24.77
C GLY A 55 -6.85 -5.17 -23.29
N THR A 56 -5.70 -4.85 -22.72
CA THR A 56 -5.34 -5.19 -21.34
C THR A 56 -5.59 -3.99 -20.43
N TYR A 57 -6.21 -4.21 -19.28
CA TYR A 57 -6.55 -3.20 -18.31
C TYR A 57 -6.01 -3.59 -16.93
N VAL A 58 -5.64 -2.60 -16.13
CA VAL A 58 -5.32 -2.82 -14.71
C VAL A 58 -6.60 -3.21 -13.97
N VAL A 59 -6.53 -4.24 -13.13
CA VAL A 59 -7.71 -4.72 -12.38
C VAL A 59 -8.08 -3.71 -11.30
N ARG A 60 -9.35 -3.35 -11.24
CA ARG A 60 -9.95 -2.66 -10.10
C ARG A 60 -10.82 -3.63 -9.31
N LYS A 61 -10.90 -3.37 -8.03
CA LYS A 61 -11.73 -4.12 -7.09
C LYS A 61 -12.93 -3.29 -6.67
N THR A 62 -14.04 -3.97 -6.39
CA THR A 62 -15.22 -3.34 -5.78
C THR A 62 -14.91 -2.92 -4.33
N LYS A 63 -15.82 -2.15 -3.74
CA LYS A 63 -15.69 -1.71 -2.34
C LYS A 63 -15.61 -2.91 -1.39
N GLU A 64 -16.46 -3.92 -1.61
CA GLU A 64 -16.47 -5.16 -0.83
C GLU A 64 -15.13 -5.91 -0.95
N GLU A 65 -14.62 -6.08 -2.17
CA GLU A 65 -13.33 -6.73 -2.41
C GLU A 65 -12.16 -5.94 -1.78
N ILE A 66 -12.24 -4.60 -1.74
CA ILE A 66 -11.23 -3.76 -1.08
C ILE A 66 -11.28 -3.95 0.44
N LEU A 67 -12.46 -4.05 1.05
CA LEU A 67 -12.59 -4.33 2.48
C LEU A 67 -11.97 -5.70 2.84
N GLU A 68 -12.15 -6.72 1.99
CA GLU A 68 -11.46 -8.00 2.13
C GLU A 68 -9.94 -7.87 2.02
N VAL A 69 -9.45 -7.08 1.05
CA VAL A 69 -8.01 -6.79 0.90
C VAL A 69 -7.46 -6.13 2.17
N VAL A 70 -8.15 -5.14 2.74
CA VAL A 70 -7.74 -4.46 3.98
C VAL A 70 -7.71 -5.45 5.15
N CYS A 71 -8.70 -6.34 5.24
CA CYS A 71 -8.75 -7.37 6.29
C CYS A 71 -7.53 -8.30 6.24
N VAL A 72 -7.20 -8.84 5.06
CA VAL A 72 -6.03 -9.71 4.86
C VAL A 72 -4.73 -8.93 5.10
N TRP A 73 -4.66 -7.69 4.59
CA TRP A 73 -3.51 -6.82 4.85
C TRP A 73 -3.29 -6.60 6.34
N ALA A 74 -4.35 -6.30 7.10
CA ALA A 74 -4.27 -6.10 8.55
C ALA A 74 -3.68 -7.32 9.28
N ALA A 75 -4.04 -8.54 8.86
CA ALA A 75 -3.49 -9.76 9.42
C ALA A 75 -1.98 -9.92 9.10
N LEU A 76 -1.58 -9.67 7.85
CA LEU A 76 -0.19 -9.79 7.43
C LEU A 76 0.69 -8.72 8.08
N GLU A 77 0.25 -7.45 8.06
CA GLU A 77 1.02 -6.33 8.58
C GLU A 77 1.12 -6.35 10.11
N SER A 78 0.06 -6.72 10.82
CA SER A 78 0.13 -6.85 12.28
C SER A 78 1.11 -7.94 12.71
N MET A 79 1.12 -9.10 12.02
CA MET A 79 2.13 -10.12 12.27
C MET A 79 3.53 -9.65 11.86
N ALA A 80 3.67 -8.90 10.76
CA ALA A 80 4.94 -8.31 10.37
C ALA A 80 5.49 -7.36 11.44
N ALA A 81 4.64 -6.51 12.04
CA ALA A 81 5.04 -5.63 13.12
C ALA A 81 5.49 -6.42 14.37
N ARG A 82 4.77 -7.48 14.74
CA ARG A 82 5.20 -8.40 15.81
C ARG A 82 6.59 -8.96 15.54
N LEU A 83 6.83 -9.50 14.35
CA LEU A 83 8.12 -10.04 13.96
C LEU A 83 9.21 -8.97 13.88
N ALA A 84 8.88 -7.75 13.47
CA ALA A 84 9.83 -6.63 13.41
C ALA A 84 10.38 -6.29 14.81
N THR A 85 9.58 -6.40 15.88
CA THR A 85 10.09 -6.19 17.25
C THR A 85 11.18 -7.19 17.64
N GLN A 86 11.21 -8.36 17.02
CA GLN A 86 12.17 -9.44 17.30
C GLN A 86 13.36 -9.43 16.34
N ASN A 87 13.11 -9.13 15.06
CA ASN A 87 14.05 -9.35 13.97
C ASN A 87 14.79 -8.08 13.51
N ALA A 88 14.20 -6.90 13.72
CA ALA A 88 14.79 -5.64 13.29
C ALA A 88 15.85 -5.15 14.29
N SER A 89 16.93 -4.58 13.79
CA SER A 89 17.92 -3.87 14.60
C SER A 89 17.39 -2.52 15.08
N GLU A 90 17.99 -1.92 16.11
CA GLU A 90 17.66 -0.58 16.59
C GLU A 90 17.84 0.46 15.49
N ALA A 91 18.90 0.33 14.69
CA ALA A 91 19.19 1.24 13.57
C ALA A 91 18.10 1.18 12.48
N GLU A 92 17.53 -0.01 12.23
CA GLU A 92 16.43 -0.17 11.28
C GLU A 92 15.14 0.46 11.81
N ILE A 93 14.79 0.26 13.09
CA ILE A 93 13.61 0.87 13.71
C ILE A 93 13.75 2.38 13.80
N SER A 94 14.94 2.89 14.15
CA SER A 94 15.21 4.34 14.20
C SER A 94 14.98 5.05 12.86
N LYS A 95 15.14 4.34 11.71
CA LYS A 95 14.79 4.90 10.40
C LYS A 95 13.31 5.20 10.27
N LEU A 96 12.42 4.36 10.84
CA LEU A 96 10.98 4.63 10.82
C LEU A 96 10.65 5.97 11.48
N ARG A 97 11.25 6.27 12.64
CA ARG A 97 11.05 7.56 13.30
C ARG A 97 11.52 8.73 12.45
N LYS A 98 12.68 8.58 11.79
CA LYS A 98 13.22 9.63 10.92
C LYS A 98 12.35 9.92 9.70
N MET A 99 11.60 8.94 9.21
CA MET A 99 10.67 9.14 8.08
C MET A 99 9.57 10.15 8.42
N PHE A 100 9.18 10.25 9.69
CA PHE A 100 8.13 11.17 10.15
C PHE A 100 8.67 12.43 10.83
N ALA A 101 9.99 12.66 10.86
CA ALA A 101 10.58 13.82 11.55
C ALA A 101 10.09 15.18 11.02
N SER A 102 9.64 15.24 9.75
CA SER A 102 9.05 16.43 9.13
C SER A 102 7.53 16.53 9.31
N PHE A 103 6.89 15.57 9.98
CA PHE A 103 5.45 15.50 10.17
C PHE A 103 5.06 15.39 11.67
N ASP A 104 5.93 15.90 12.55
CA ASP A 104 5.68 15.88 14.02
C ASP A 104 4.42 16.70 14.40
N ASP A 105 4.00 17.63 13.53
CA ASP A 105 2.78 18.40 13.68
C ASP A 105 1.74 18.00 12.60
N LYS A 106 0.46 17.97 13.01
CA LYS A 106 -0.68 17.70 12.12
C LYS A 106 -0.83 18.76 11.02
N GLU A 107 -0.47 20.00 11.31
CA GLU A 107 -0.54 21.09 10.34
C GLU A 107 0.50 20.90 9.24
N GLU A 108 1.69 20.42 9.56
CA GLU A 108 2.72 20.09 8.57
C GLU A 108 2.31 18.90 7.68
N ALA A 109 1.71 17.86 8.25
CA ALA A 109 1.19 16.72 7.48
C ALA A 109 0.09 17.13 6.49
N ARG A 110 -0.76 18.11 6.85
CA ARG A 110 -1.79 18.65 5.95
C ARG A 110 -1.21 19.58 4.89
N ALA A 111 -0.24 20.41 5.24
CA ALA A 111 0.42 21.33 4.32
C ALA A 111 1.21 20.59 3.23
N HIS A 112 1.74 19.41 3.56
CA HIS A 112 2.56 18.56 2.68
C HIS A 112 1.92 17.19 2.44
N ILE A 113 0.64 17.16 2.10
CA ILE A 113 -0.16 15.94 2.03
C ILE A 113 0.36 14.90 1.04
N ASP A 114 0.93 15.33 -0.08
CA ASP A 114 1.48 14.40 -1.08
C ASP A 114 2.79 13.77 -0.58
N GLU A 115 3.68 14.53 0.07
CA GLU A 115 4.89 14.02 0.71
C GLU A 115 4.56 13.08 1.87
N TYR A 116 3.54 13.43 2.66
CA TYR A 116 3.03 12.56 3.70
C TYR A 116 2.46 11.27 3.14
N SER A 117 1.73 11.33 2.03
CA SER A 117 1.16 10.15 1.36
C SER A 117 2.24 9.16 0.95
N ASP A 118 3.34 9.64 0.36
CA ASP A 118 4.49 8.79 -0.02
C ASP A 118 5.19 8.20 1.21
N THR A 119 5.40 9.01 2.26
CA THR A 119 5.97 8.56 3.53
C THR A 119 5.09 7.50 4.20
N ASN A 120 3.78 7.69 4.19
CA ASN A 120 2.80 6.73 4.71
C ASN A 120 2.92 5.37 3.99
N ILE A 121 3.04 5.38 2.66
CA ILE A 121 3.19 4.15 1.87
C ILE A 121 4.51 3.45 2.20
N GLU A 122 5.62 4.21 2.26
CA GLU A 122 6.94 3.67 2.55
C GLU A 122 7.03 3.11 3.99
N PHE A 123 6.34 3.71 4.95
CA PHE A 123 6.21 3.19 6.31
C PHE A 123 5.67 1.76 6.32
N HIS A 124 4.57 1.52 5.64
CA HIS A 124 3.94 0.19 5.58
C HIS A 124 4.82 -0.83 4.85
N LYS A 125 5.49 -0.43 3.76
CA LYS A 125 6.49 -1.29 3.09
C LYS A 125 7.63 -1.66 4.05
N THR A 126 8.11 -0.67 4.81
CA THR A 126 9.21 -0.87 5.75
C THR A 126 8.83 -1.83 6.88
N ILE A 127 7.64 -1.71 7.47
CA ILE A 127 7.14 -2.67 8.47
C ILE A 127 7.17 -4.11 7.92
N MET A 128 6.68 -4.32 6.70
CA MET A 128 6.71 -5.64 6.05
C MET A 128 8.15 -6.16 5.86
N ALA A 129 9.08 -5.29 5.45
CA ALA A 129 10.48 -5.64 5.27
C ALA A 129 11.18 -5.98 6.59
N LEU A 130 10.93 -5.21 7.66
CA LEU A 130 11.50 -5.40 8.99
C LEU A 130 11.06 -6.71 9.66
N SER A 131 9.95 -7.30 9.23
CA SER A 131 9.53 -8.63 9.67
C SER A 131 10.58 -9.71 9.36
N LYS A 132 11.40 -9.50 8.31
CA LYS A 132 12.34 -10.46 7.72
C LYS A 132 11.68 -11.82 7.35
N CYS A 133 10.36 -11.81 7.16
CA CYS A 133 9.58 -12.96 6.72
C CYS A 133 9.26 -12.84 5.23
N ALA A 134 10.01 -13.56 4.38
CA ALA A 134 9.86 -13.50 2.93
C ALA A 134 8.46 -13.90 2.45
N LEU A 135 7.79 -14.82 3.13
CA LEU A 135 6.45 -15.27 2.76
C LEU A 135 5.42 -14.16 2.99
N ILE A 136 5.47 -13.45 4.12
CA ILE A 136 4.60 -12.27 4.37
C ILE A 136 4.81 -11.23 3.28
N GLN A 137 6.06 -10.90 2.94
CA GLN A 137 6.36 -9.91 1.90
C GLN A 137 5.82 -10.33 0.52
N THR A 138 5.97 -11.61 0.16
CA THR A 138 5.44 -12.15 -1.10
C THR A 138 3.91 -12.08 -1.15
N MET A 139 3.22 -12.48 -0.08
CA MET A 139 1.76 -12.42 -0.01
C MET A 139 1.25 -10.98 -0.05
N ALA A 140 1.89 -10.06 0.69
CA ALA A 140 1.54 -8.65 0.72
C ALA A 140 1.77 -7.95 -0.63
N SER A 141 2.78 -8.37 -1.40
CA SER A 141 3.09 -7.74 -2.70
C SER A 141 1.93 -7.79 -3.70
N ASN A 142 1.10 -8.83 -3.67
CA ASN A 142 -0.06 -8.97 -4.53
C ASN A 142 -1.25 -8.06 -4.11
N LEU A 143 -1.28 -7.65 -2.84
CA LEU A 143 -2.29 -6.74 -2.31
C LEU A 143 -1.84 -5.28 -2.41
N PHE A 144 -0.54 -5.06 -2.58
CA PHE A 144 0.10 -3.75 -2.44
C PHE A 144 -0.45 -2.69 -3.40
N LEU A 145 -0.72 -3.06 -4.65
CA LEU A 145 -1.31 -2.16 -5.66
C LEU A 145 -2.60 -1.50 -5.12
N HIS A 146 -3.52 -2.31 -4.63
CA HIS A 146 -4.80 -1.82 -4.11
C HIS A 146 -4.62 -1.04 -2.82
N MET A 147 -3.82 -1.55 -1.88
CA MET A 147 -3.54 -0.88 -0.61
C MET A 147 -2.88 0.49 -0.80
N ARG A 148 -1.91 0.61 -1.72
CA ARG A 148 -1.28 1.88 -2.06
C ARG A 148 -2.30 2.87 -2.59
N SER A 149 -3.04 2.49 -3.63
CA SER A 149 -4.01 3.38 -4.28
C SER A 149 -5.11 3.84 -3.31
N ILE A 150 -5.61 2.97 -2.46
CA ILE A 150 -6.61 3.31 -1.44
C ILE A 150 -6.04 4.27 -0.39
N ARG A 151 -4.82 4.05 0.07
CA ARG A 151 -4.16 4.94 1.05
C ARG A 151 -3.92 6.34 0.49
N VAL A 152 -3.47 6.44 -0.77
CA VAL A 152 -3.30 7.74 -1.46
C VAL A 152 -4.61 8.53 -1.47
N GLN A 153 -5.74 7.87 -1.72
CA GLN A 153 -7.04 8.55 -1.71
C GLN A 153 -7.49 8.88 -0.27
N ALA A 154 -7.42 7.92 0.63
CA ALA A 154 -7.92 8.05 1.99
C ALA A 154 -7.23 9.16 2.80
N VAL A 155 -5.91 9.36 2.68
CA VAL A 155 -5.19 10.39 3.44
C VAL A 155 -5.59 11.81 3.03
N LYS A 156 -6.14 11.99 1.84
CA LYS A 156 -6.64 13.27 1.31
C LYS A 156 -8.05 13.61 1.80
N GLU A 157 -8.73 12.67 2.46
CA GLU A 157 -10.12 12.78 2.87
C GLU A 157 -10.27 12.94 4.39
N HIS A 158 -11.20 13.79 4.79
CA HIS A 158 -11.75 13.88 6.16
C HIS A 158 -10.74 13.81 7.32
N ASN A 159 -9.64 14.56 7.24
CA ASN A 159 -8.59 14.60 8.30
C ASN A 159 -7.97 13.21 8.60
N ARG A 160 -8.03 12.26 7.69
CA ARG A 160 -7.44 10.93 7.85
C ARG A 160 -5.93 11.00 8.12
N SER A 161 -5.23 11.97 7.52
CA SER A 161 -3.80 12.20 7.74
C SER A 161 -3.45 12.40 9.22
N ASP A 162 -4.24 13.20 9.93
CA ASP A 162 -3.98 13.52 11.34
C ASP A 162 -3.99 12.28 12.24
N GLN A 163 -5.04 11.45 12.06
CA GLN A 163 -5.15 10.21 12.81
C GLN A 163 -4.04 9.23 12.43
N SER A 164 -3.70 9.20 11.14
CA SER A 164 -2.65 8.33 10.62
C SER A 164 -1.27 8.68 11.21
N VAL A 165 -0.91 9.96 11.32
CA VAL A 165 0.34 10.40 11.99
C VAL A 165 0.41 9.89 13.42
N ILE A 166 -0.67 10.11 14.19
CA ILE A 166 -0.74 9.68 15.61
C ILE A 166 -0.56 8.16 15.72
N ASP A 167 -1.25 7.42 14.87
CA ASP A 167 -1.19 5.96 14.90
C ASP A 167 0.22 5.46 14.56
N HIS A 168 0.86 6.03 13.52
CA HIS A 168 2.23 5.68 13.14
C HIS A 168 3.22 5.95 14.26
N MET A 169 3.14 7.10 14.93
CA MET A 169 4.03 7.41 16.05
C MET A 169 3.87 6.42 17.20
N ARG A 170 2.64 6.00 17.52
CA ARG A 170 2.37 4.97 18.54
C ARG A 170 2.91 3.60 18.15
N ILE A 171 2.81 3.24 16.85
CA ILE A 171 3.37 1.99 16.33
C ILE A 171 4.89 2.01 16.44
N ILE A 172 5.54 3.10 16.02
CA ILE A 172 7.00 3.27 16.11
C ILE A 172 7.45 3.15 17.56
N GLU A 173 6.77 3.81 18.50
CA GLU A 173 7.07 3.71 19.92
C GLU A 173 6.99 2.27 20.45
N ALA A 174 5.96 1.50 20.05
CA ALA A 174 5.83 0.11 20.43
C ALA A 174 6.98 -0.76 19.85
N LEU A 175 7.41 -0.49 18.60
CA LEU A 175 8.55 -1.16 17.98
C LEU A 175 9.87 -0.85 18.70
N GLU A 176 10.10 0.41 19.08
CA GLU A 176 11.28 0.85 19.85
C GLU A 176 11.33 0.20 21.24
N GLN A 177 10.16 0.07 21.89
CA GLN A 177 10.02 -0.61 23.17
C GLN A 177 10.09 -2.13 23.07
N ARG A 178 10.15 -2.68 21.85
CA ARG A 178 10.12 -4.13 21.59
C ARG A 178 8.86 -4.81 22.15
N ASP A 179 7.77 -4.06 22.31
CA ASP A 179 6.49 -4.57 22.77
C ASP A 179 5.72 -5.20 21.60
N ALA A 180 5.92 -6.50 21.42
CA ALA A 180 5.37 -7.25 20.30
C ALA A 180 3.83 -7.28 20.28
N ASP A 181 3.20 -7.43 21.44
CA ASP A 181 1.74 -7.49 21.56
C ASP A 181 1.11 -6.13 21.29
N LYS A 182 1.73 -5.05 21.78
CA LYS A 182 1.30 -3.67 21.54
C LYS A 182 1.49 -3.29 20.05
N ALA A 183 2.64 -3.62 19.45
CA ALA A 183 2.92 -3.33 18.05
C ALA A 183 1.93 -4.05 17.12
N GLU A 184 1.70 -5.35 17.32
CA GLU A 184 0.71 -6.13 16.57
C GLU A 184 -0.69 -5.52 16.67
N ARG A 185 -1.16 -5.22 17.89
CA ARG A 185 -2.47 -4.66 18.13
C ARG A 185 -2.65 -3.30 17.48
N LEU A 186 -1.68 -2.37 17.63
CA LEU A 186 -1.76 -1.02 17.08
C LEU A 186 -1.78 -1.02 15.55
N VAL A 187 -0.98 -1.86 14.91
CA VAL A 187 -0.99 -2.00 13.44
C VAL A 187 -2.32 -2.54 12.95
N ARG A 188 -2.88 -3.54 13.65
CA ARG A 188 -4.20 -4.09 13.31
C ARG A 188 -5.31 -3.02 13.45
N GLU A 189 -5.32 -2.28 14.56
CA GLU A 189 -6.29 -1.20 14.81
C GLU A 189 -6.18 -0.11 13.75
N HIS A 190 -4.94 0.28 13.38
CA HIS A 190 -4.69 1.26 12.33
C HIS A 190 -5.23 0.80 10.96
N ALA A 191 -4.94 -0.44 10.55
CA ALA A 191 -5.45 -0.99 9.30
C ALA A 191 -6.99 -1.10 9.31
N MET A 192 -7.59 -1.56 10.42
CA MET A 192 -9.05 -1.66 10.53
C MET A 192 -9.74 -0.29 10.62
N SER A 193 -9.04 0.75 11.07
CA SER A 193 -9.56 2.13 11.00
C SER A 193 -9.64 2.63 9.56
N LEU A 194 -8.75 2.16 8.66
CA LEU A 194 -8.86 2.41 7.23
C LEU A 194 -10.11 1.73 6.64
N SER A 195 -10.42 0.50 7.07
CA SER A 195 -11.65 -0.21 6.64
C SER A 195 -12.90 0.62 6.93
N LYS A 196 -13.04 1.14 8.16
CA LYS A 196 -14.16 2.00 8.54
C LYS A 196 -14.23 3.28 7.70
N HIS A 197 -13.08 3.90 7.46
CA HIS A 197 -13.01 5.10 6.61
C HIS A 197 -13.50 4.80 5.18
N ILE A 198 -13.11 3.66 4.60
CA ILE A 198 -13.55 3.22 3.28
C ILE A 198 -15.07 2.99 3.25
N GLU A 199 -15.62 2.35 4.27
CA GLU A 199 -17.06 2.10 4.39
C GLU A 199 -17.85 3.42 4.37
N GLU A 200 -17.37 4.44 5.06
CA GLU A 200 -18.07 5.71 5.25
C GLU A 200 -17.89 6.68 4.09
N TYR A 201 -16.69 6.77 3.51
CA TYR A 201 -16.32 7.88 2.63
C TYR A 201 -15.90 7.47 1.20
N ALA A 202 -15.47 6.24 0.94
CA ALA A 202 -14.92 5.86 -0.36
C ALA A 202 -16.00 5.69 -1.45
N ARG A 203 -16.60 6.79 -1.90
CA ARG A 203 -17.59 6.80 -2.99
C ARG A 203 -16.97 6.54 -4.36
N TYR A 204 -15.68 6.76 -4.52
CA TYR A 204 -14.94 6.48 -5.75
C TYR A 204 -14.79 4.98 -6.07
N LEU A 205 -15.23 4.11 -5.16
CA LEU A 205 -15.29 2.66 -5.35
C LEU A 205 -16.69 2.18 -5.80
N GLU A 206 -17.68 3.07 -5.83
CA GLU A 206 -19.06 2.80 -6.31
C GLU A 206 -19.14 2.95 -7.86
#